data_ac6e4cb87faa8f29459faaede4286bd0
#
_entry.id   ac6e4cb87faa8f29459faaede4286bd0
#
_cell.length_a   1.000
_cell.length_b   1.000
_cell.length_c   1.000
_cell.angle_alpha   90.00
_cell.angle_beta   90.00
_cell.angle_gamma   90.00
#
_symmetry.space_group_name_H-M   'P 1'
#
loop_
_entity.id
_entity.type
_entity.pdbx_description
1 polymer ?
#
loop_
_entity_poly.entity_id
_entity_poly.type
_entity_poly.pdbx_seq_one_letter_code
_entity_poly.pdbx_strand_id
1 'polypeptide(L)'
;LEKNVPSILLNNPNKKSKFLNLKVVMMNNIIKILMLGTCISLQFCAQSKKEKETVIENKKIGQVEDPKEGMLFRLRYEHTDCSYEILVNDMPVASHFGLEERPGLTVNLNQYILQPGRQEITIRLYPSKKDETIFAPLLSPNSFVKIEISKNKEPMSMLDKMNAKDKGRQYQWPVLSYQTSKLKDKLQNFAEYKTSFTIDSKDINWKIVGWSKGQNLQNSVNIRKEVDVFYSDFKKTLEEGNQEKYLSMLKQSIHEEAASTPWNKNAEKELIRSMADYAVEKRNFIYPCKDAELKFYGGKKVVTLVCKDSETYGYPPLISKTAKNMMPKAHTFYLYKPEGSDRLEIIR
;
A
#
# COMPACT_ATOMS: atom_id res chain seq x y z
N LEU A 1 -57.06 -14.39 -26.15
CA LEU A 1 -56.05 -14.83 -27.13
C LEU A 1 -54.68 -14.87 -26.48
N GLU A 2 -54.44 -16.03 -25.81
CA GLU A 2 -53.12 -16.43 -25.28
C GLU A 2 -52.20 -16.74 -26.47
N LYS A 3 -50.99 -16.24 -26.47
CA LYS A 3 -49.91 -16.74 -27.29
C LYS A 3 -48.78 -17.24 -26.44
N ASN A 4 -48.63 -18.56 -26.47
CA ASN A 4 -47.54 -19.38 -25.94
C ASN A 4 -46.15 -18.81 -26.34
N VAL A 5 -45.24 -18.64 -25.38
CA VAL A 5 -43.82 -18.50 -25.59
C VAL A 5 -43.14 -19.79 -25.08
N PRO A 6 -42.31 -20.46 -25.87
CA PRO A 6 -41.71 -21.73 -25.44
C PRO A 6 -40.56 -21.51 -24.47
N SER A 7 -40.66 -22.15 -23.34
CA SER A 7 -39.61 -22.33 -22.35
C SER A 7 -38.63 -23.43 -22.81
N ILE A 8 -37.60 -23.06 -23.56
CA ILE A 8 -36.44 -23.95 -23.81
C ILE A 8 -35.16 -23.08 -23.84
N LEU A 9 -34.23 -23.44 -22.97
CA LEU A 9 -32.80 -23.14 -22.92
C LEU A 9 -32.34 -22.44 -21.64
N LEU A 10 -32.43 -23.12 -20.53
CA LEU A 10 -31.58 -22.81 -19.35
C LEU A 10 -31.38 -24.06 -18.49
N ASN A 11 -30.65 -25.06 -18.99
CA ASN A 11 -30.06 -26.08 -18.12
C ASN A 11 -28.92 -26.79 -18.85
N ASN A 12 -27.77 -26.15 -18.87
CA ASN A 12 -26.53 -26.82 -19.23
C ASN A 12 -25.55 -26.69 -18.04
N PRO A 13 -25.44 -27.74 -17.19
CA PRO A 13 -24.62 -27.72 -15.98
C PRO A 13 -23.14 -27.52 -16.27
N ASN A 14 -22.66 -27.84 -17.48
CA ASN A 14 -21.27 -27.67 -17.88
C ASN A 14 -20.85 -26.18 -18.16
N LYS A 15 -21.82 -25.29 -18.41
CA LYS A 15 -21.50 -23.86 -18.54
C LYS A 15 -21.35 -23.18 -17.17
N LYS A 16 -22.13 -23.57 -16.19
CA LYS A 16 -22.01 -23.05 -14.82
C LYS A 16 -20.68 -23.42 -14.17
N SER A 17 -20.19 -24.67 -14.39
CA SER A 17 -18.90 -25.11 -13.83
C SER A 17 -17.69 -24.40 -14.45
N LYS A 18 -17.73 -24.08 -15.76
CA LYS A 18 -16.66 -23.32 -16.41
C LYS A 18 -16.61 -21.85 -15.96
N PHE A 19 -17.76 -21.23 -15.72
CA PHE A 19 -17.82 -19.86 -15.19
C PHE A 19 -17.38 -19.80 -13.71
N LEU A 20 -17.76 -20.81 -12.92
CA LEU A 20 -17.31 -20.91 -11.52
C LEU A 20 -15.80 -21.14 -11.44
N ASN A 21 -15.26 -22.05 -12.25
CA ASN A 21 -13.82 -22.31 -12.28
C ASN A 21 -13.00 -21.10 -12.79
N LEU A 22 -13.53 -20.31 -13.73
CA LEU A 22 -12.87 -19.11 -14.19
C LEU A 22 -12.87 -17.99 -13.11
N LYS A 23 -13.99 -17.86 -12.36
CA LYS A 23 -14.06 -16.94 -11.21
C LYS A 23 -13.12 -17.36 -10.07
N VAL A 24 -13.07 -18.64 -9.71
CA VAL A 24 -12.19 -19.16 -8.66
C VAL A 24 -10.71 -19.01 -9.04
N VAL A 25 -10.36 -19.26 -10.30
CA VAL A 25 -8.98 -19.05 -10.80
C VAL A 25 -8.63 -17.55 -10.83
N MET A 26 -9.56 -16.68 -11.20
CA MET A 26 -9.34 -15.23 -11.14
C MET A 26 -9.17 -14.74 -9.69
N MET A 27 -9.96 -15.23 -8.76
CA MET A 27 -9.89 -14.82 -7.36
C MET A 27 -8.66 -15.35 -6.64
N ASN A 28 -8.27 -16.61 -6.79
CA ASN A 28 -7.04 -17.15 -6.24
C ASN A 28 -5.80 -16.41 -6.76
N ASN A 29 -5.87 -15.85 -7.96
CA ASN A 29 -4.83 -15.00 -8.51
C ASN A 29 -4.85 -13.57 -7.92
N ILE A 30 -6.01 -12.98 -7.67
CA ILE A 30 -6.15 -11.67 -7.00
C ILE A 30 -5.57 -11.73 -5.57
N ILE A 31 -5.81 -12.82 -4.85
CA ILE A 31 -5.34 -13.02 -3.47
C ILE A 31 -3.80 -13.13 -3.39
N LYS A 32 -3.16 -13.79 -4.35
CA LYS A 32 -1.69 -13.84 -4.41
C LYS A 32 -1.03 -12.48 -4.67
N ILE A 33 -1.73 -11.53 -5.26
CA ILE A 33 -1.23 -10.21 -5.69
C ILE A 33 -1.09 -9.23 -4.54
N LEU A 34 -1.99 -9.28 -3.59
CA LEU A 34 -1.91 -8.44 -2.40
C LEU A 34 -0.73 -8.84 -1.48
N MET A 35 -0.19 -10.06 -1.66
CA MET A 35 1.00 -10.52 -0.93
C MET A 35 2.33 -9.99 -1.50
N LEU A 36 2.39 -9.55 -2.76
CA LEU A 36 3.64 -9.12 -3.42
C LEU A 36 3.85 -7.60 -3.45
N GLY A 37 2.83 -6.81 -3.15
CA GLY A 37 2.96 -5.34 -3.07
C GLY A 37 3.84 -4.85 -1.92
N THR A 38 4.12 -5.70 -0.93
CA THR A 38 4.96 -5.39 0.21
C THR A 38 6.33 -6.08 0.22
N CYS A 39 6.60 -6.98 -0.74
CA CYS A 39 7.83 -7.77 -0.79
C CYS A 39 8.84 -7.35 -1.88
N ILE A 40 8.60 -6.29 -2.66
CA ILE A 40 9.55 -5.88 -3.73
C ILE A 40 10.81 -5.20 -3.19
N SER A 41 10.92 -4.98 -1.90
CA SER A 41 12.14 -4.40 -1.32
C SER A 41 13.29 -5.39 -1.06
N LEU A 42 13.19 -6.68 -1.38
CA LEU A 42 14.19 -7.65 -0.91
C LEU A 42 14.59 -8.78 -1.86
N GLN A 43 14.48 -8.65 -3.19
CA GLN A 43 15.06 -9.67 -4.09
C GLN A 43 15.75 -9.05 -5.30
N PHE A 44 16.88 -8.37 -5.07
CA PHE A 44 17.91 -8.21 -6.09
C PHE A 44 19.28 -8.45 -5.47
N CYS A 45 19.67 -9.71 -5.39
CA CYS A 45 21.06 -10.10 -5.31
C CYS A 45 21.26 -11.42 -6.05
N ALA A 46 22.24 -11.41 -6.94
CA ALA A 46 22.88 -12.54 -7.61
C ALA A 46 22.37 -12.90 -9.01
N GLN A 47 22.95 -12.23 -10.00
CA GLN A 47 23.51 -12.92 -11.17
C GLN A 47 24.74 -12.14 -11.68
N SER A 48 25.92 -12.59 -11.29
CA SER A 48 27.19 -12.09 -11.80
C SER A 48 27.45 -12.69 -13.19
N LYS A 49 27.52 -11.87 -14.22
CA LYS A 49 28.21 -12.21 -15.46
C LYS A 49 29.67 -11.77 -15.34
N LYS A 50 30.60 -12.73 -15.54
CA LYS A 50 32.03 -12.46 -15.73
C LYS A 50 32.23 -11.50 -16.89
N GLU A 51 32.75 -10.34 -16.65
CA GLU A 51 33.36 -9.46 -17.63
C GLU A 51 34.85 -9.26 -17.30
N LYS A 52 35.64 -9.22 -18.38
CA LYS A 52 37.10 -9.24 -18.43
C LYS A 52 37.74 -8.10 -17.64
N GLU A 53 38.79 -8.46 -16.91
CA GLU A 53 39.72 -7.50 -16.30
C GLU A 53 40.33 -6.59 -17.35
N THR A 54 40.07 -5.30 -17.21
CA THR A 54 40.90 -4.24 -17.79
C THR A 54 41.56 -3.53 -16.63
N VAL A 55 42.86 -3.58 -16.55
CA VAL A 55 43.70 -2.91 -15.59
C VAL A 55 43.47 -1.39 -15.74
N ILE A 56 42.88 -0.75 -14.75
CA ILE A 56 42.79 0.71 -14.65
C ILE A 56 43.57 1.17 -13.43
N GLU A 57 44.50 2.09 -13.70
CA GLU A 57 45.40 2.75 -12.75
C GLU A 57 44.73 3.24 -11.49
N ASN A 58 45.44 3.08 -10.39
CA ASN A 58 45.11 3.60 -9.04
C ASN A 58 44.88 5.13 -9.03
N LYS A 59 43.66 5.58 -9.29
CA LYS A 59 43.17 6.85 -8.80
C LYS A 59 42.71 6.64 -7.35
N LYS A 60 43.25 7.42 -6.41
CA LYS A 60 42.85 7.52 -5.00
C LYS A 60 41.31 7.53 -4.97
N ILE A 61 40.72 6.41 -4.57
CA ILE A 61 39.28 6.32 -4.26
C ILE A 61 39.09 7.22 -3.05
N GLY A 62 38.41 8.37 -3.25
CA GLY A 62 37.93 9.18 -2.16
C GLY A 62 37.18 8.32 -1.15
N GLN A 63 37.41 8.54 0.13
CA GLN A 63 36.72 7.83 1.21
C GLN A 63 35.21 7.87 0.90
N VAL A 64 34.66 6.69 0.58
CA VAL A 64 33.21 6.53 0.50
C VAL A 64 32.72 6.70 1.92
N GLU A 65 32.08 7.83 2.22
CA GLU A 65 31.40 7.99 3.51
C GLU A 65 30.45 6.83 3.69
N ASP A 66 30.54 6.15 4.84
CA ASP A 66 29.62 5.09 5.21
C ASP A 66 28.16 5.59 5.10
N PRO A 67 27.23 4.75 4.62
CA PRO A 67 25.84 5.14 4.58
C PRO A 67 25.39 5.55 5.98
N LYS A 68 24.67 6.66 6.09
CA LYS A 68 24.15 7.11 7.39
C LYS A 68 23.30 6.03 7.99
N GLU A 69 23.68 5.57 9.18
CA GLU A 69 22.82 4.67 9.95
C GLU A 69 21.49 5.37 10.25
N GLY A 70 20.41 4.61 10.21
CA GLY A 70 19.09 5.12 10.52
C GLY A 70 18.21 4.06 11.18
N MET A 71 17.12 4.50 11.74
CA MET A 71 16.11 3.59 12.28
C MET A 71 15.01 3.35 11.26
N LEU A 72 14.67 2.08 11.06
CA LEU A 72 13.50 1.67 10.31
C LEU A 72 12.39 1.28 11.29
N PHE A 73 11.32 2.03 11.28
CA PHE A 73 10.12 1.71 12.06
C PHE A 73 9.23 0.77 11.26
N ARG A 74 8.80 -0.31 11.90
CA ARG A 74 7.95 -1.35 11.30
C ARG A 74 6.72 -1.57 12.15
N LEU A 75 5.58 -1.64 11.49
CA LEU A 75 4.33 -2.06 12.08
C LEU A 75 4.02 -3.47 11.59
N ARG A 76 3.94 -4.41 12.53
CA ARG A 76 3.36 -5.74 12.32
C ARG A 76 1.93 -5.73 12.84
N TYR A 77 1.03 -6.39 12.13
CA TYR A 77 -0.36 -6.46 12.54
C TYR A 77 -0.98 -7.80 12.18
N GLU A 78 -1.99 -8.17 12.96
CA GLU A 78 -2.86 -9.33 12.76
C GLU A 78 -4.30 -8.95 13.12
N HIS A 79 -5.27 -9.66 12.58
CA HIS A 79 -6.68 -9.41 12.81
C HIS A 79 -7.46 -10.71 12.89
N THR A 80 -8.64 -10.66 13.47
CA THR A 80 -9.59 -11.76 13.55
C THR A 80 -11.01 -11.24 13.37
N ASP A 81 -11.81 -11.96 12.61
CA ASP A 81 -13.26 -11.76 12.41
C ASP A 81 -13.68 -10.33 12.03
N CYS A 82 -12.85 -9.56 11.37
CA CYS A 82 -13.17 -8.20 10.93
C CYS A 82 -12.45 -7.78 9.66
N SER A 83 -13.06 -6.89 8.90
CA SER A 83 -12.37 -5.99 7.97
C SER A 83 -11.82 -4.79 8.75
N TYR A 84 -10.75 -4.17 8.25
CA TYR A 84 -10.10 -3.09 9.01
C TYR A 84 -9.40 -2.06 8.13
N GLU A 85 -9.17 -0.89 8.72
CA GLU A 85 -8.18 0.11 8.30
C GLU A 85 -7.29 0.46 9.50
N ILE A 86 -5.97 0.52 9.28
CA ILE A 86 -4.98 1.01 10.25
C ILE A 86 -4.37 2.27 9.67
N LEU A 87 -4.44 3.36 10.44
CA LEU A 87 -3.91 4.65 10.05
C LEU A 87 -2.79 5.07 11.01
N VAL A 88 -1.75 5.68 10.47
CA VAL A 88 -0.70 6.37 11.24
C VAL A 88 -0.71 7.84 10.82
N ASN A 89 -0.86 8.76 11.78
CA ASN A 89 -1.01 10.19 11.53
C ASN A 89 -2.10 10.51 10.50
N ASP A 90 -3.25 9.81 10.64
CA ASP A 90 -4.41 9.90 9.75
C ASP A 90 -4.12 9.48 8.29
N MET A 91 -3.04 8.72 8.04
CA MET A 91 -2.76 8.12 6.73
C MET A 91 -2.88 6.60 6.78
N PRO A 92 -3.60 5.96 5.84
CA PRO A 92 -3.74 4.52 5.80
C PRO A 92 -2.40 3.83 5.54
N VAL A 93 -2.02 2.94 6.44
CA VAL A 93 -0.81 2.11 6.31
C VAL A 93 -1.16 0.67 5.98
N ALA A 94 -2.35 0.23 6.36
CA ALA A 94 -2.88 -1.09 6.03
C ALA A 94 -4.41 -1.07 6.02
N SER A 95 -5.00 -1.86 5.13
CA SER A 95 -6.44 -2.11 5.10
C SER A 95 -6.73 -3.49 4.54
N HIS A 96 -7.86 -4.07 4.96
CA HIS A 96 -8.33 -5.34 4.46
C HIS A 96 -9.85 -5.42 4.49
N PHE A 97 -10.44 -5.71 3.33
CA PHE A 97 -11.87 -5.90 3.14
C PHE A 97 -12.16 -7.20 2.37
N GLY A 98 -11.23 -8.15 2.41
CA GLY A 98 -11.37 -9.46 1.76
C GLY A 98 -12.02 -10.50 2.66
N LEU A 99 -12.25 -11.71 2.09
CA LEU A 99 -12.82 -12.86 2.78
C LEU A 99 -11.84 -13.54 3.73
N GLU A 100 -10.57 -13.58 3.33
CA GLU A 100 -9.57 -14.39 4.05
C GLU A 100 -8.95 -13.59 5.19
N GLU A 101 -8.79 -14.21 6.34
CA GLU A 101 -7.90 -13.70 7.37
C GLU A 101 -6.46 -13.73 6.84
N ARG A 102 -5.75 -12.65 7.03
CA ARG A 102 -4.35 -12.56 6.61
C ARG A 102 -3.45 -12.76 7.80
N PRO A 103 -2.47 -13.67 7.71
CA PRO A 103 -1.45 -13.77 8.73
C PRO A 103 -0.70 -12.45 8.85
N GLY A 104 -0.13 -12.21 10.02
CA GLY A 104 0.54 -10.95 10.36
C GLY A 104 1.46 -10.41 9.28
N LEU A 105 1.10 -9.26 8.74
CA LEU A 105 1.86 -8.53 7.73
C LEU A 105 2.71 -7.45 8.39
N THR A 106 3.74 -7.01 7.68
CA THR A 106 4.64 -5.96 8.16
C THR A 106 4.70 -4.81 7.17
N VAL A 107 4.56 -3.58 7.67
CA VAL A 107 4.63 -2.34 6.89
C VAL A 107 5.73 -1.43 7.44
N ASN A 108 6.49 -0.79 6.56
CA ASN A 108 7.45 0.23 6.93
C ASN A 108 6.74 1.56 7.20
N LEU A 109 7.07 2.22 8.31
CA LEU A 109 6.37 3.43 8.75
C LEU A 109 7.10 4.74 8.46
N ASN A 110 8.40 4.71 8.11
CA ASN A 110 9.22 5.92 8.02
C ASN A 110 8.57 7.04 7.18
N GLN A 111 7.98 6.68 6.04
CA GLN A 111 7.32 7.65 5.16
C GLN A 111 6.01 8.25 5.74
N TYR A 112 5.48 7.68 6.83
CA TYR A 112 4.30 8.19 7.54
C TYR A 112 4.66 9.02 8.77
N ILE A 113 5.95 9.12 9.09
CA ILE A 113 6.51 9.85 10.24
C ILE A 113 7.14 11.14 9.74
N LEU A 114 6.39 12.24 9.83
CA LEU A 114 6.83 13.54 9.30
C LEU A 114 7.77 14.29 10.24
N GLN A 115 7.70 13.99 11.53
CA GLN A 115 8.50 14.66 12.57
C GLN A 115 8.62 13.76 13.81
N PRO A 116 9.62 13.99 14.68
CA PRO A 116 9.72 13.32 15.97
C PRO A 116 8.56 13.71 16.89
N GLY A 117 8.43 12.95 17.99
CA GLY A 117 7.37 13.15 18.98
C GLY A 117 6.25 12.13 18.84
N ARG A 118 5.08 12.51 19.28
CA ARG A 118 3.89 11.63 19.32
C ARG A 118 3.37 11.35 17.92
N GLN A 119 3.20 10.05 17.63
CA GLN A 119 2.57 9.54 16.41
C GLN A 119 1.23 8.93 16.78
N GLU A 120 0.17 9.33 16.14
CA GLU A 120 -1.17 8.81 16.39
C GLU A 120 -1.46 7.59 15.54
N ILE A 121 -2.16 6.62 16.12
CA ILE A 121 -2.66 5.44 15.43
C ILE A 121 -4.16 5.39 15.59
N THR A 122 -4.86 5.23 14.47
CA THR A 122 -6.30 4.97 14.46
C THR A 122 -6.52 3.59 13.84
N ILE A 123 -7.31 2.74 14.50
CA ILE A 123 -7.70 1.42 14.01
C ILE A 123 -9.23 1.44 13.88
N ARG A 124 -9.71 1.18 12.67
CA ARG A 124 -11.13 1.10 12.35
C ARG A 124 -11.48 -0.33 12.05
N LEU A 125 -12.49 -0.85 12.71
CA LEU A 125 -13.03 -2.18 12.48
C LEU A 125 -14.38 -2.07 11.79
N TYR A 126 -14.57 -2.94 10.81
CA TYR A 126 -15.80 -3.12 10.05
C TYR A 126 -16.18 -4.61 10.08
N PRO A 127 -17.44 -4.97 9.87
CA PRO A 127 -17.84 -6.36 9.75
C PRO A 127 -17.02 -7.13 8.71
N SER A 128 -16.72 -8.38 8.99
CA SER A 128 -16.05 -9.26 8.02
C SER A 128 -16.97 -9.58 6.85
N LYS A 129 -16.38 -9.91 5.70
CA LYS A 129 -17.13 -10.51 4.59
C LYS A 129 -17.54 -11.94 4.95
N LYS A 130 -18.79 -12.30 4.63
CA LYS A 130 -19.30 -13.68 4.71
C LYS A 130 -19.07 -14.44 3.41
N ASP A 131 -19.14 -13.72 2.30
CA ASP A 131 -18.86 -14.22 0.94
C ASP A 131 -18.32 -13.06 0.08
N GLU A 132 -18.18 -13.25 -1.22
CA GLU A 132 -17.63 -12.24 -2.14
C GLU A 132 -18.40 -10.93 -2.16
N THR A 133 -19.70 -10.99 -1.88
CA THR A 133 -20.64 -9.88 -2.09
C THR A 133 -21.29 -9.36 -0.81
N ILE A 134 -21.22 -10.12 0.28
CA ILE A 134 -21.99 -9.84 1.49
C ILE A 134 -21.05 -9.63 2.69
N PHE A 135 -21.19 -8.49 3.35
CA PHE A 135 -20.62 -8.26 4.68
C PHE A 135 -21.55 -8.78 5.77
N ALA A 136 -20.99 -9.20 6.88
CA ALA A 136 -21.78 -9.43 8.09
C ALA A 136 -22.47 -8.10 8.49
N PRO A 137 -23.70 -8.13 9.02
CA PRO A 137 -24.40 -6.90 9.41
C PRO A 137 -23.74 -6.20 10.60
N LEU A 138 -23.03 -6.96 11.42
CA LEU A 138 -22.41 -6.50 12.66
C LEU A 138 -21.02 -7.08 12.84
N LEU A 139 -20.19 -6.42 13.62
CA LEU A 139 -18.92 -6.91 14.09
C LEU A 139 -19.12 -8.14 15.00
N SER A 140 -18.26 -9.14 14.85
CA SER A 140 -18.20 -10.29 15.74
C SER A 140 -17.71 -9.88 17.13
N PRO A 141 -18.21 -10.48 18.21
CA PRO A 141 -17.66 -10.27 19.56
C PRO A 141 -16.16 -10.61 19.67
N ASN A 142 -15.66 -11.47 18.78
CA ASN A 142 -14.26 -11.87 18.73
C ASN A 142 -13.41 -10.95 17.82
N SER A 143 -14.02 -9.97 17.16
CA SER A 143 -13.29 -9.05 16.29
C SER A 143 -12.21 -8.30 17.06
N PHE A 144 -10.98 -8.37 16.55
CA PHE A 144 -9.88 -7.54 17.04
C PHE A 144 -8.86 -7.29 15.94
N VAL A 145 -8.07 -6.25 16.15
CA VAL A 145 -6.79 -6.00 15.47
C VAL A 145 -5.72 -5.86 16.54
N LYS A 146 -4.63 -6.57 16.38
CA LYS A 146 -3.41 -6.42 17.18
C LYS A 146 -2.32 -5.81 16.34
N ILE A 147 -1.59 -4.85 16.90
CA ILE A 147 -0.46 -4.20 16.26
C ILE A 147 0.78 -4.27 17.16
N GLU A 148 1.93 -4.42 16.53
CA GLU A 148 3.24 -4.38 17.19
C GLU A 148 4.13 -3.43 16.36
N ILE A 149 4.64 -2.38 17.01
CA ILE A 149 5.60 -1.48 16.39
C ILE A 149 6.97 -1.77 16.97
N SER A 150 7.94 -1.89 16.09
CA SER A 150 9.35 -2.02 16.43
C SER A 150 10.19 -1.04 15.63
N LYS A 151 11.36 -0.67 16.15
CA LYS A 151 12.40 0.03 15.41
C LYS A 151 13.61 -0.87 15.25
N ASN A 152 14.19 -0.86 14.07
CA ASN A 152 15.37 -1.63 13.70
C ASN A 152 16.46 -0.69 13.23
N LYS A 153 17.72 -1.00 13.58
CA LYS A 153 18.88 -0.31 13.01
C LYS A 153 19.08 -0.76 11.55
N GLU A 154 19.28 0.18 10.63
CA GLU A 154 19.54 -0.09 9.23
C GLU A 154 20.74 0.78 8.74
N PRO A 155 21.57 0.33 7.76
CA PRO A 155 21.42 -0.92 7.03
C PRO A 155 21.92 -2.13 7.84
N MET A 156 21.24 -3.22 7.70
CA MET A 156 21.67 -4.49 8.32
C MET A 156 21.28 -5.66 7.43
N SER A 157 22.25 -6.42 6.96
CA SER A 157 21.98 -7.59 6.14
C SER A 157 21.17 -8.65 6.89
N MET A 158 20.49 -9.54 6.19
CA MET A 158 19.76 -10.64 6.83
C MET A 158 20.71 -11.54 7.60
N LEU A 159 21.92 -11.79 7.08
CA LEU A 159 22.95 -12.58 7.75
C LEU A 159 23.42 -11.90 9.04
N ASP A 160 23.62 -10.57 9.03
CA ASP A 160 24.00 -9.83 10.24
C ASP A 160 22.90 -9.86 11.29
N LYS A 161 21.62 -9.79 10.88
CA LYS A 161 20.47 -9.93 11.80
C LYS A 161 20.42 -11.32 12.43
N MET A 162 20.67 -12.37 11.66
CA MET A 162 20.78 -13.74 12.17
C MET A 162 21.97 -13.88 13.14
N ASN A 163 23.16 -13.44 12.75
CA ASN A 163 24.35 -13.49 13.58
C ASN A 163 24.20 -12.65 14.86
N ALA A 164 23.52 -11.51 14.80
CA ALA A 164 23.24 -10.69 15.97
C ALA A 164 22.33 -11.43 16.95
N LYS A 165 21.28 -12.10 16.45
CA LYS A 165 20.37 -12.92 17.24
C LYS A 165 21.11 -14.07 17.93
N ASP A 166 21.93 -14.80 17.20
CA ASP A 166 22.72 -15.94 17.73
C ASP A 166 23.73 -15.51 18.82
N LYS A 167 24.24 -14.26 18.70
CA LYS A 167 25.16 -13.66 19.68
C LYS A 167 24.43 -12.86 20.78
N GLY A 168 23.09 -12.93 20.85
CA GLY A 168 22.29 -12.19 21.83
C GLY A 168 22.34 -10.66 21.66
N ARG A 169 22.78 -10.16 20.50
CA ARG A 169 22.83 -8.72 20.22
C ARG A 169 21.46 -8.20 19.81
N GLN A 170 21.02 -7.14 20.45
CA GLN A 170 19.77 -6.48 20.09
C GLN A 170 19.95 -5.59 18.86
N TYR A 171 19.15 -5.82 17.83
CA TYR A 171 19.07 -5.01 16.60
C TYR A 171 17.66 -4.53 16.31
N GLN A 172 16.69 -5.01 17.07
CA GLN A 172 15.28 -4.63 17.01
C GLN A 172 14.79 -4.31 18.42
N TRP A 173 14.09 -3.21 18.56
CA TRP A 173 13.54 -2.74 19.82
C TRP A 173 12.04 -2.60 19.71
N PRO A 174 11.27 -3.13 20.66
CA PRO A 174 9.83 -2.89 20.71
C PRO A 174 9.56 -1.42 21.02
N VAL A 175 8.54 -0.86 20.38
CA VAL A 175 8.09 0.53 20.57
C VAL A 175 6.69 0.55 21.13
N LEU A 176 5.78 -0.28 20.58
CA LEU A 176 4.39 -0.38 21.00
C LEU A 176 3.90 -1.80 20.77
N SER A 177 3.10 -2.33 21.70
CA SER A 177 2.19 -3.45 21.47
C SER A 177 0.80 -3.02 21.91
N TYR A 178 -0.18 -3.14 21.03
CA TYR A 178 -1.55 -2.73 21.30
C TYR A 178 -2.53 -3.68 20.63
N GLN A 179 -3.59 -4.02 21.32
CA GLN A 179 -4.71 -4.79 20.78
C GLN A 179 -6.01 -4.04 21.07
N THR A 180 -6.89 -3.94 20.07
CA THR A 180 -8.22 -3.39 20.27
C THR A 180 -8.98 -4.23 21.30
N SER A 181 -9.78 -3.59 22.14
CA SER A 181 -10.60 -4.30 23.14
C SER A 181 -11.67 -5.13 22.44
N LYS A 182 -12.02 -6.27 23.06
CA LYS A 182 -13.15 -7.08 22.62
C LYS A 182 -14.44 -6.28 22.69
N LEU A 183 -15.31 -6.50 21.73
CA LEU A 183 -16.61 -5.87 21.63
C LEU A 183 -17.57 -6.58 22.59
N LYS A 184 -17.56 -6.17 23.88
CA LYS A 184 -18.48 -6.74 24.86
C LYS A 184 -19.92 -6.34 24.47
N ASP A 185 -20.75 -7.32 24.13
CA ASP A 185 -22.23 -7.25 24.01
C ASP A 185 -22.84 -6.06 23.27
N LYS A 186 -22.04 -5.28 22.54
CA LYS A 186 -22.52 -4.15 21.74
C LYS A 186 -22.70 -4.57 20.30
N LEU A 187 -23.95 -4.63 19.88
CA LEU A 187 -24.31 -4.77 18.46
C LEU A 187 -23.90 -3.49 17.72
N GLN A 188 -22.78 -3.53 16.99
CA GLN A 188 -22.31 -2.38 16.21
C GLN A 188 -21.71 -2.84 14.87
N ASN A 189 -21.87 -2.01 13.87
CA ASN A 189 -21.33 -2.24 12.52
C ASN A 189 -20.04 -1.47 12.25
N PHE A 190 -19.50 -0.78 13.26
CA PHE A 190 -18.28 0.00 13.19
C PHE A 190 -17.69 0.20 14.58
N ALA A 191 -16.35 0.15 14.68
CA ALA A 191 -15.65 0.55 15.90
C ALA A 191 -14.35 1.28 15.53
N GLU A 192 -14.03 2.33 16.27
CA GLU A 192 -12.77 3.08 16.11
C GLU A 192 -12.00 3.09 17.43
N TYR A 193 -10.70 2.76 17.34
CA TYR A 193 -9.78 2.73 18.46
C TYR A 193 -8.61 3.66 18.18
N LYS A 194 -8.13 4.34 19.20
CA LYS A 194 -6.99 5.25 19.11
C LYS A 194 -5.92 4.87 20.10
N THR A 195 -4.68 4.89 19.66
CA THR A 195 -3.49 4.77 20.49
C THR A 195 -2.37 5.63 19.92
N SER A 196 -1.21 5.64 20.53
CA SER A 196 -0.08 6.43 20.04
C SER A 196 1.23 5.86 20.52
N PHE A 197 2.33 6.21 19.83
CA PHE A 197 3.69 5.96 20.26
C PHE A 197 4.53 7.23 20.09
N THR A 198 5.69 7.26 20.73
CA THR A 198 6.57 8.41 20.67
C THR A 198 7.88 8.02 20.00
N ILE A 199 8.41 8.90 19.17
CA ILE A 199 9.68 8.75 18.47
C ILE A 199 10.63 9.84 18.94
N ASP A 200 11.82 9.45 19.37
CA ASP A 200 12.88 10.38 19.74
C ASP A 200 13.48 11.06 18.50
N SER A 201 13.87 12.32 18.64
CA SER A 201 14.51 13.08 17.55
C SER A 201 15.80 12.44 17.04
N LYS A 202 16.55 11.75 17.91
CA LYS A 202 17.78 11.01 17.55
C LYS A 202 17.53 9.79 16.64
N ASP A 203 16.30 9.27 16.60
CA ASP A 203 15.93 8.13 15.79
C ASP A 203 15.49 8.52 14.38
N ILE A 204 15.29 9.83 14.13
CA ILE A 204 14.91 10.38 12.83
C ILE A 204 16.11 11.09 12.21
N ASN A 205 16.60 10.57 11.09
CA ASN A 205 17.67 11.17 10.29
C ASN A 205 17.20 11.51 8.87
N TRP A 206 15.88 11.60 8.65
CA TRP A 206 15.24 12.02 7.41
C TRP A 206 14.37 13.26 7.61
N LYS A 207 14.08 13.95 6.51
CA LYS A 207 13.12 15.06 6.47
C LYS A 207 12.20 14.83 5.28
N ILE A 208 10.92 14.70 5.56
CA ILE A 208 9.85 14.65 4.57
C ILE A 208 8.77 15.65 4.98
N VAL A 209 8.15 16.27 3.98
CA VAL A 209 7.06 17.23 4.20
C VAL A 209 5.72 16.51 4.29
N GLY A 210 5.60 15.45 3.52
CA GLY A 210 4.37 14.70 3.39
C GLY A 210 3.20 15.60 3.00
N TRP A 211 2.08 15.32 3.59
CA TRP A 211 0.83 16.08 3.41
C TRP A 211 0.71 17.29 4.34
N SER A 212 1.71 17.57 5.20
CA SER A 212 1.61 18.63 6.23
C SER A 212 1.33 20.00 5.63
N LYS A 213 1.91 20.31 4.45
CA LYS A 213 1.69 21.55 3.69
C LYS A 213 0.66 21.39 2.55
N GLY A 214 -0.24 20.45 2.65
CA GLY A 214 -1.33 20.29 1.69
C GLY A 214 -2.51 21.20 2.00
N GLN A 215 -3.29 21.52 0.97
CA GLN A 215 -4.55 22.23 1.10
C GLN A 215 -5.64 21.31 1.67
N ASN A 216 -6.65 21.87 2.35
CA ASN A 216 -7.83 21.12 2.74
C ASN A 216 -8.69 20.84 1.51
N LEU A 217 -8.81 19.58 1.14
CA LEU A 217 -9.51 19.15 -0.09
C LEU A 217 -10.98 18.85 0.12
N GLN A 218 -11.43 18.63 1.35
CA GLN A 218 -12.81 18.21 1.62
C GLN A 218 -13.84 19.27 1.17
N ASN A 219 -13.49 20.54 1.23
CA ASN A 219 -14.37 21.65 0.88
C ASN A 219 -14.19 22.13 -0.57
N SER A 220 -13.33 21.47 -1.34
CA SER A 220 -13.13 21.82 -2.76
C SER A 220 -14.30 21.34 -3.60
N VAL A 221 -15.00 22.24 -4.24
CA VAL A 221 -16.21 21.97 -5.06
C VAL A 221 -15.90 21.02 -6.23
N ASN A 222 -14.68 21.09 -6.77
CA ASN A 222 -14.28 20.34 -7.96
C ASN A 222 -13.45 19.11 -7.67
N ILE A 223 -13.18 18.78 -6.41
CA ILE A 223 -12.20 17.73 -6.06
C ILE A 223 -12.52 16.38 -6.72
N ARG A 224 -13.79 15.98 -6.80
CA ARG A 224 -14.18 14.75 -7.47
C ARG A 224 -13.75 14.75 -8.94
N LYS A 225 -14.06 15.81 -9.67
CA LYS A 225 -13.70 15.96 -11.08
C LYS A 225 -12.19 15.98 -11.28
N GLU A 226 -11.45 16.67 -10.40
CA GLU A 226 -9.99 16.73 -10.47
C GLU A 226 -9.37 15.35 -10.26
N VAL A 227 -9.89 14.56 -9.30
CA VAL A 227 -9.43 13.19 -9.04
C VAL A 227 -9.76 12.28 -10.23
N ASP A 228 -10.96 12.33 -10.77
CA ASP A 228 -11.36 11.53 -11.95
C ASP A 228 -10.45 11.84 -13.17
N VAL A 229 -10.14 13.11 -13.39
CA VAL A 229 -9.18 13.55 -14.45
C VAL A 229 -7.80 12.99 -14.18
N PHE A 230 -7.32 13.03 -12.92
CA PHE A 230 -6.03 12.48 -12.54
C PHE A 230 -5.93 10.97 -12.86
N TYR A 231 -6.93 10.18 -12.46
CA TYR A 231 -6.95 8.74 -12.73
C TYR A 231 -6.99 8.43 -14.23
N SER A 232 -7.75 9.21 -15.02
CA SER A 232 -7.80 9.09 -16.48
C SER A 232 -6.45 9.42 -17.12
N ASP A 233 -5.80 10.48 -16.67
CA ASP A 233 -4.49 10.92 -17.19
C ASP A 233 -3.37 9.92 -16.80
N PHE A 234 -3.40 9.41 -15.60
CA PHE A 234 -2.47 8.36 -15.15
C PHE A 234 -2.61 7.09 -16.01
N LYS A 235 -3.84 6.62 -16.22
CA LYS A 235 -4.13 5.47 -17.08
C LYS A 235 -3.57 5.69 -18.47
N LYS A 236 -3.90 6.81 -19.10
CA LYS A 236 -3.44 7.18 -20.44
C LYS A 236 -1.91 7.21 -20.52
N THR A 237 -1.26 7.81 -19.53
CA THR A 237 0.20 7.88 -19.44
C THR A 237 0.85 6.49 -19.47
N LEU A 238 0.27 5.53 -18.76
CA LEU A 238 0.75 4.15 -18.76
C LEU A 238 0.38 3.37 -20.04
N GLU A 239 -0.76 3.66 -20.67
CA GLU A 239 -1.14 3.04 -21.95
C GLU A 239 -0.22 3.48 -23.08
N GLU A 240 0.19 4.74 -23.07
CA GLU A 240 1.13 5.31 -24.03
C GLU A 240 2.59 4.92 -23.75
N GLY A 241 2.88 4.34 -22.57
CA GLY A 241 4.27 4.06 -22.14
C GLY A 241 5.09 5.34 -21.95
N ASN A 242 4.44 6.46 -21.64
CA ASN A 242 5.10 7.76 -21.47
C ASN A 242 5.85 7.82 -20.14
N GLN A 243 7.10 7.41 -20.19
CA GLN A 243 8.00 7.27 -19.05
C GLN A 243 8.24 8.60 -18.33
N GLU A 244 8.50 9.67 -19.09
CA GLU A 244 8.79 10.98 -18.54
C GLU A 244 7.58 11.54 -17.76
N LYS A 245 6.40 11.49 -18.35
CA LYS A 245 5.17 11.94 -17.71
C LYS A 245 4.84 11.09 -16.48
N TYR A 246 5.00 9.76 -16.57
CA TYR A 246 4.78 8.86 -15.44
C TYR A 246 5.70 9.18 -14.26
N LEU A 247 6.99 9.38 -14.51
CA LEU A 247 7.95 9.76 -13.46
C LEU A 247 7.63 11.14 -12.89
N SER A 248 7.18 12.09 -13.72
CA SER A 248 6.77 13.41 -13.22
C SER A 248 5.58 13.33 -12.28
N MET A 249 4.61 12.45 -12.53
CA MET A 249 3.45 12.21 -11.64
C MET A 249 3.85 11.60 -10.30
N LEU A 250 4.91 10.78 -10.26
CA LEU A 250 5.41 10.11 -9.06
C LEU A 250 6.51 10.88 -8.33
N LYS A 251 6.97 12.00 -8.86
CA LYS A 251 8.17 12.70 -8.42
C LYS A 251 8.20 12.92 -6.90
N GLN A 252 7.14 13.47 -6.33
CA GLN A 252 7.06 13.75 -4.89
C GLN A 252 7.07 12.47 -4.05
N SER A 253 6.31 11.46 -4.45
CA SER A 253 6.27 10.18 -3.76
C SER A 253 7.64 9.48 -3.77
N ILE A 254 8.31 9.44 -4.93
CA ILE A 254 9.65 8.86 -5.08
C ILE A 254 10.66 9.60 -4.18
N HIS A 255 10.64 10.93 -4.21
CA HIS A 255 11.54 11.76 -3.40
C HIS A 255 11.36 11.49 -1.90
N GLU A 256 10.13 11.44 -1.41
CA GLU A 256 9.86 11.19 0.01
C GLU A 256 10.13 9.77 0.44
N GLU A 257 9.86 8.78 -0.42
CA GLU A 257 10.22 7.38 -0.16
C GLU A 257 11.73 7.23 -0.04
N ALA A 258 12.49 7.81 -0.96
CA ALA A 258 13.96 7.81 -0.91
C ALA A 258 14.48 8.53 0.33
N ALA A 259 13.96 9.73 0.64
CA ALA A 259 14.36 10.50 1.82
C ALA A 259 14.09 9.76 3.13
N SER A 260 13.04 8.92 3.19
CA SER A 260 12.70 8.11 4.37
C SER A 260 13.53 6.83 4.53
N THR A 261 14.46 6.57 3.59
CA THR A 261 15.44 5.48 3.63
C THR A 261 16.88 6.00 3.60
N PRO A 262 17.29 6.82 4.59
CA PRO A 262 18.54 7.58 4.53
C PRO A 262 19.83 6.74 4.54
N TRP A 263 19.73 5.46 4.86
CA TRP A 263 20.82 4.49 4.77
C TRP A 263 21.11 4.01 3.33
N ASN A 264 20.19 4.24 2.37
CA ASN A 264 20.39 3.93 0.95
C ASN A 264 20.60 5.21 0.15
N LYS A 265 21.87 5.58 -0.11
CA LYS A 265 22.23 6.77 -0.91
C LYS A 265 21.72 6.71 -2.35
N ASN A 266 21.39 5.52 -2.86
CA ASN A 266 20.90 5.30 -4.22
C ASN A 266 19.39 5.10 -4.32
N ALA A 267 18.64 5.20 -3.20
CA ALA A 267 17.23 4.88 -3.15
C ALA A 267 16.42 5.61 -4.24
N GLU A 268 16.60 6.92 -4.40
CA GLU A 268 15.88 7.70 -5.40
C GLU A 268 16.19 7.24 -6.82
N LYS A 269 17.46 7.01 -7.13
CA LYS A 269 17.89 6.52 -8.46
C LYS A 269 17.35 5.12 -8.77
N GLU A 270 17.33 4.25 -7.78
CA GLU A 270 16.80 2.89 -7.91
C GLU A 270 15.28 2.90 -8.11
N LEU A 271 14.57 3.74 -7.35
CA LEU A 271 13.12 3.94 -7.50
C LEU A 271 12.79 4.51 -8.89
N ILE A 272 13.48 5.56 -9.33
CA ILE A 272 13.30 6.15 -10.66
C ILE A 272 13.48 5.09 -11.74
N ARG A 273 14.56 4.30 -11.68
CA ARG A 273 14.83 3.24 -12.65
C ARG A 273 13.71 2.18 -12.66
N SER A 274 13.33 1.70 -11.49
CA SER A 274 12.26 0.70 -11.36
C SER A 274 10.92 1.20 -11.90
N MET A 275 10.57 2.46 -11.61
CA MET A 275 9.33 3.06 -12.09
C MET A 275 9.39 3.36 -13.59
N ALA A 276 10.56 3.74 -14.11
CA ALA A 276 10.78 3.92 -15.54
C ALA A 276 10.57 2.62 -16.33
N ASP A 277 11.18 1.53 -15.85
CA ASP A 277 11.01 0.20 -16.45
C ASP A 277 9.54 -0.25 -16.40
N TYR A 278 8.85 0.05 -15.30
CA TYR A 278 7.43 -0.24 -15.15
C TYR A 278 6.56 0.54 -16.14
N ALA A 279 6.87 1.81 -16.44
CA ALA A 279 6.05 2.68 -17.27
C ALA A 279 5.89 2.16 -18.71
N VAL A 280 6.94 1.55 -19.30
CA VAL A 280 6.96 1.10 -20.69
C VAL A 280 6.38 -0.29 -20.91
N GLU A 281 6.00 -1.00 -19.85
CA GLU A 281 5.38 -2.31 -19.98
C GLU A 281 3.98 -2.20 -20.58
N LYS A 282 3.70 -2.95 -21.65
CA LYS A 282 2.35 -3.07 -22.21
C LYS A 282 1.40 -3.73 -21.20
N ARG A 283 0.24 -3.13 -20.99
CA ARG A 283 -0.74 -3.57 -19.99
C ARG A 283 -2.18 -3.38 -20.42
N ASN A 284 -3.05 -4.16 -19.81
CA ASN A 284 -4.50 -3.99 -19.88
C ASN A 284 -5.00 -3.45 -18.55
N PHE A 285 -5.97 -2.55 -18.59
CA PHE A 285 -6.61 -2.02 -17.39
C PHE A 285 -7.91 -2.74 -17.10
N ILE A 286 -8.18 -2.92 -15.83
CA ILE A 286 -9.38 -3.54 -15.29
C ILE A 286 -9.99 -2.54 -14.31
N TYR A 287 -11.29 -2.33 -14.43
CA TYR A 287 -12.07 -1.53 -13.50
C TYR A 287 -12.85 -2.49 -12.60
N PRO A 288 -12.45 -2.65 -11.34
CA PRO A 288 -13.09 -3.63 -10.45
C PRO A 288 -14.48 -3.21 -10.01
N CYS A 289 -14.80 -1.92 -10.07
CA CYS A 289 -16.10 -1.37 -9.66
C CYS A 289 -16.66 -0.38 -10.70
N LYS A 290 -17.98 -0.19 -10.63
CA LYS A 290 -18.70 0.80 -11.43
C LYS A 290 -18.77 2.15 -10.73
N ASP A 291 -18.78 2.14 -9.39
CA ASP A 291 -18.88 3.32 -8.56
C ASP A 291 -17.75 3.34 -7.52
N ALA A 292 -17.17 4.52 -7.37
CA ALA A 292 -16.12 4.78 -6.40
C ALA A 292 -16.41 6.06 -5.62
N GLU A 293 -16.02 6.09 -4.35
CA GLU A 293 -16.16 7.25 -3.48
C GLU A 293 -14.81 7.89 -3.16
N LEU A 294 -14.86 9.18 -2.84
CA LEU A 294 -13.72 9.89 -2.28
C LEU A 294 -13.58 9.57 -0.80
N LYS A 295 -12.39 9.13 -0.39
CA LYS A 295 -12.00 9.08 1.01
C LYS A 295 -10.93 10.13 1.30
N PHE A 296 -11.05 10.80 2.43
CA PHE A 296 -10.14 11.87 2.85
C PHE A 296 -9.34 11.44 4.07
N TYR A 297 -8.04 11.78 4.05
CA TYR A 297 -7.05 11.44 5.06
C TYR A 297 -6.12 12.63 5.33
N GLY A 298 -5.16 12.45 6.24
CA GLY A 298 -4.13 13.44 6.52
C GLY A 298 -4.69 14.79 6.97
N GLY A 299 -5.71 14.79 7.83
CA GLY A 299 -6.42 16.01 8.22
C GLY A 299 -7.20 16.64 7.06
N LYS A 300 -7.75 15.82 6.15
CA LYS A 300 -8.51 16.24 4.96
C LYS A 300 -7.65 16.86 3.85
N LYS A 301 -6.34 16.72 3.92
CA LYS A 301 -5.38 17.21 2.94
C LYS A 301 -5.03 16.20 1.86
N VAL A 302 -5.41 14.95 2.07
CA VAL A 302 -5.18 13.82 1.17
C VAL A 302 -6.50 13.21 0.76
N VAL A 303 -6.61 12.83 -0.52
CA VAL A 303 -7.80 12.20 -1.07
C VAL A 303 -7.41 10.97 -1.90
N THR A 304 -8.25 9.96 -1.88
CA THR A 304 -8.16 8.77 -2.73
C THR A 304 -9.54 8.36 -3.23
N LEU A 305 -9.59 7.52 -4.27
CA LEU A 305 -10.79 6.83 -4.71
C LEU A 305 -10.79 5.39 -4.22
N VAL A 306 -11.91 4.93 -3.70
CA VAL A 306 -12.15 3.54 -3.32
C VAL A 306 -13.47 3.05 -3.87
N CYS A 307 -13.52 1.79 -4.28
CA CYS A 307 -14.74 1.14 -4.75
C CYS A 307 -15.77 1.04 -3.63
N LYS A 308 -17.05 1.28 -3.95
CA LYS A 308 -18.20 1.17 -3.03
C LYS A 308 -18.94 -0.14 -3.12
N ASP A 309 -18.85 -0.82 -4.28
CA ASP A 309 -19.55 -2.08 -4.50
C ASP A 309 -19.10 -3.12 -3.47
N SER A 310 -20.03 -3.89 -2.94
CA SER A 310 -19.74 -4.87 -1.89
C SER A 310 -18.69 -5.92 -2.29
N GLU A 311 -18.65 -6.30 -3.58
CA GLU A 311 -17.64 -7.24 -4.11
C GLU A 311 -16.21 -6.68 -3.99
N THR A 312 -16.05 -5.38 -4.25
CA THR A 312 -14.74 -4.72 -4.38
C THR A 312 -14.55 -3.58 -3.36
N TYR A 313 -15.38 -3.54 -2.34
CA TYR A 313 -15.34 -2.48 -1.33
C TYR A 313 -13.92 -2.28 -0.78
N GLY A 314 -13.48 -1.03 -0.78
CA GLY A 314 -12.15 -0.65 -0.29
C GLY A 314 -11.01 -0.87 -1.30
N TYR A 315 -11.25 -1.50 -2.45
CA TYR A 315 -10.23 -1.61 -3.50
C TYR A 315 -10.09 -0.29 -4.29
N PRO A 316 -8.90 -0.02 -4.87
CA PRO A 316 -8.75 1.09 -5.79
C PRO A 316 -9.54 0.82 -7.08
N PRO A 317 -10.09 1.86 -7.72
CA PRO A 317 -10.91 1.70 -8.94
C PRO A 317 -10.09 1.40 -10.19
N LEU A 318 -8.77 1.37 -10.11
CA LEU A 318 -7.88 1.13 -11.25
C LEU A 318 -6.90 0.00 -10.95
N ILE A 319 -6.97 -1.04 -11.76
CA ILE A 319 -6.07 -2.20 -11.69
C ILE A 319 -5.46 -2.40 -13.08
N SER A 320 -4.17 -2.71 -13.17
CA SER A 320 -3.53 -3.08 -14.43
C SER A 320 -2.91 -4.46 -14.39
N LYS A 321 -2.80 -5.09 -15.57
CA LYS A 321 -2.17 -6.39 -15.76
C LYS A 321 -1.22 -6.32 -16.95
N THR A 322 0.02 -6.77 -16.79
CA THR A 322 0.99 -6.85 -17.88
C THR A 322 1.03 -8.26 -18.47
N ALA A 323 1.51 -8.39 -19.72
CA ALA A 323 1.68 -9.70 -20.35
C ALA A 323 2.75 -10.55 -19.65
N LYS A 324 3.77 -9.91 -19.09
CA LYS A 324 4.86 -10.57 -18.36
C LYS A 324 4.43 -11.00 -16.96
N ASN A 325 3.62 -10.20 -16.31
CA ASN A 325 3.16 -10.48 -14.97
C ASN A 325 1.65 -10.73 -15.00
N MET A 326 1.28 -12.01 -14.87
CA MET A 326 -0.12 -12.43 -14.83
C MET A 326 -0.88 -11.89 -13.61
N MET A 327 -0.15 -11.36 -12.63
CA MET A 327 -0.75 -10.78 -11.44
C MET A 327 -1.19 -9.33 -11.68
N PRO A 328 -2.50 -8.99 -11.47
CA PRO A 328 -2.97 -7.63 -11.57
C PRO A 328 -2.32 -6.72 -10.51
N LYS A 329 -1.97 -5.51 -10.87
CA LYS A 329 -1.46 -4.49 -9.94
C LYS A 329 -2.56 -3.47 -9.66
N ALA A 330 -2.92 -3.34 -8.39
CA ALA A 330 -3.83 -2.30 -7.92
C ALA A 330 -3.08 -0.96 -7.83
N HIS A 331 -3.70 0.10 -8.33
CA HIS A 331 -3.17 1.47 -8.30
C HIS A 331 -3.91 2.28 -7.24
N THR A 332 -3.39 2.25 -6.01
CA THR A 332 -3.87 3.12 -4.93
C THR A 332 -3.06 4.41 -4.94
N PHE A 333 -3.71 5.53 -5.07
CA PHE A 333 -3.09 6.86 -5.00
C PHE A 333 -3.62 7.61 -3.81
N TYR A 334 -2.72 8.13 -3.02
CA TYR A 334 -3.02 9.15 -2.04
C TYR A 334 -2.60 10.48 -2.63
N LEU A 335 -3.59 11.25 -3.08
CA LEU A 335 -3.41 12.51 -3.79
C LEU A 335 -3.52 13.67 -2.82
N TYR A 336 -2.65 14.65 -2.96
CA TYR A 336 -2.74 15.90 -2.22
C TYR A 336 -2.55 17.08 -3.17
N LYS A 337 -2.89 18.27 -2.72
CA LYS A 337 -2.64 19.49 -3.45
C LYS A 337 -1.69 20.35 -2.60
N PRO A 338 -0.43 20.55 -3.02
CA PRO A 338 0.51 21.40 -2.29
C PRO A 338 -0.06 22.79 -2.06
N GLU A 339 0.34 23.44 -0.99
CA GLU A 339 0.00 24.84 -0.72
C GLU A 339 0.50 25.73 -1.88
N GLY A 340 -0.39 26.56 -2.42
CA GLY A 340 -0.09 27.41 -3.58
C GLY A 340 -0.14 26.69 -4.94
N SER A 341 -0.40 25.39 -4.99
CA SER A 341 -0.60 24.61 -6.24
C SER A 341 -2.09 24.45 -6.56
N ASP A 342 -2.42 24.43 -7.85
CA ASP A 342 -3.75 24.08 -8.36
C ASP A 342 -3.85 22.61 -8.84
N ARG A 343 -2.75 21.84 -8.72
CA ARG A 343 -2.66 20.47 -9.24
C ARG A 343 -2.56 19.44 -8.14
N LEU A 344 -3.20 18.29 -8.39
CA LEU A 344 -3.04 17.11 -7.56
C LEU A 344 -1.72 16.41 -7.86
N GLU A 345 -1.05 15.96 -6.81
CA GLU A 345 0.19 15.19 -6.85
C GLU A 345 0.03 13.91 -6.03
N ILE A 346 0.75 12.85 -6.43
CA ILE A 346 0.81 11.61 -5.64
C ILE A 346 1.78 11.83 -4.48
N ILE A 347 1.29 11.61 -3.25
CA ILE A 347 2.15 11.66 -2.05
C ILE A 347 2.50 10.27 -1.53
N ARG A 348 1.63 9.26 -1.80
CA ARG A 348 1.83 7.83 -1.48
C ARG A 348 1.19 6.96 -2.53
#